data_88b91ac888f97de4b328a9d93953c746
#
_entry.id   88b91ac888f97de4b328a9d93953c746
#
_cell.length_a   1.000
_cell.length_b   1.000
_cell.length_c   1.000
_cell.angle_alpha   90.00
_cell.angle_beta   90.00
_cell.angle_gamma   90.00
#
_symmetry.space_group_name_H-M   'P 1'
#
loop_
_entity.id
_entity.type
_entity.pdbx_description
1 polymer ?
#
loop_
_entity_poly.entity_id
_entity_poly.type
_entity_poly.pdbx_seq_one_letter_code
_entity_poly.pdbx_strand_id
1 'polypeptide(L)'
;MMNFRREIITIISIVFLTTNAACQTTKSSVVESDTKILKKKNKKKKYRLPKIDLSHWKVTLPIGKPIEVEPPEILNYATNKTLKPFMYNDSVSGALVFYAYPTAATTANTKYSRTELREQMEPGNNNVNWTFKQGRGLKGKLAVEDISRDKNGKYHKTIIMQIHGRLTNEQKKLIGQKDNNAPPMLKIYWQNGKVRVKTKKLISLSLTDTEILHDTAWTDDEGHTFKENVGFGKFTIEVKVSDGEMIVSLNNNEFKVYKNIHMKRWGVFENYFKAGNYFQSRDENSYAKVKYYELEITE
;
A
#
# COMPACT_ATOMS: atom_id res chain seq x y z
N MET A 1 -3.10 -62.97 18.58
CA MET A 1 -4.40 -63.03 19.31
C MET A 1 -5.37 -62.06 18.69
N MET A 2 -6.39 -62.63 18.06
CA MET A 2 -7.54 -61.97 17.45
C MET A 2 -8.47 -61.43 18.54
N ASN A 3 -9.09 -60.30 18.29
CA ASN A 3 -10.44 -60.09 18.79
C ASN A 3 -11.22 -59.11 17.91
N PHE A 4 -12.23 -59.69 17.24
CA PHE A 4 -13.34 -59.09 16.52
C PHE A 4 -14.39 -58.51 17.48
N ARG A 5 -15.03 -57.41 17.15
CA ARG A 5 -16.48 -57.11 17.46
C ARG A 5 -16.92 -55.90 16.61
N ARG A 6 -17.72 -56.13 15.65
CA ARG A 6 -19.17 -56.32 15.48
C ARG A 6 -19.88 -54.97 15.23
N GLU A 7 -20.35 -54.89 13.98
CA GLU A 7 -21.29 -53.89 13.49
C GLU A 7 -22.68 -54.07 14.08
N ILE A 8 -23.42 -52.98 14.22
CA ILE A 8 -24.88 -52.99 14.41
C ILE A 8 -25.51 -52.07 13.36
N ILE A 9 -26.20 -52.68 12.41
CA ILE A 9 -27.05 -52.04 11.43
C ILE A 9 -28.43 -51.92 12.05
N THR A 10 -29.01 -50.74 12.11
CA THR A 10 -30.41 -50.53 12.47
C THR A 10 -31.18 -50.06 11.25
N ILE A 11 -32.06 -50.93 10.77
CA ILE A 11 -33.03 -50.68 9.69
C ILE A 11 -34.29 -50.11 10.34
N ILE A 12 -34.74 -48.94 9.89
CA ILE A 12 -36.05 -48.40 10.25
C ILE A 12 -36.94 -48.43 9.01
N SER A 13 -38.01 -49.22 9.11
CA SER A 13 -39.03 -49.41 8.11
C SER A 13 -40.01 -48.22 8.05
N ILE A 14 -40.29 -47.78 6.84
CA ILE A 14 -41.32 -46.77 6.55
C ILE A 14 -42.65 -47.48 6.29
N VAL A 15 -43.68 -47.13 7.05
CA VAL A 15 -45.05 -47.55 6.84
C VAL A 15 -45.82 -46.47 6.08
N PHE A 16 -46.34 -46.84 4.89
CA PHE A 16 -47.29 -46.04 4.13
C PHE A 16 -48.67 -46.24 4.65
N LEU A 17 -49.41 -45.21 4.97
CA LEU A 17 -50.83 -45.21 5.18
C LEU A 17 -51.49 -44.30 4.14
N THR A 18 -52.25 -44.88 3.23
CA THR A 18 -53.15 -44.21 2.31
C THR A 18 -54.55 -44.12 2.93
N THR A 19 -55.12 -42.93 3.00
CA THR A 19 -56.54 -42.74 3.25
C THR A 19 -57.13 -41.82 2.18
N ASN A 20 -58.07 -42.41 1.39
CA ASN A 20 -59.00 -41.70 0.52
C ASN A 20 -60.13 -41.09 1.35
N ALA A 21 -60.47 -39.83 1.11
CA ALA A 21 -61.78 -39.31 1.53
C ALA A 21 -62.27 -38.23 0.55
N ALA A 22 -63.55 -38.32 0.34
CA ALA A 22 -64.36 -37.82 -0.73
C ALA A 22 -64.60 -36.32 -0.80
N CYS A 23 -64.98 -35.94 -2.00
CA CYS A 23 -65.48 -34.63 -2.45
C CYS A 23 -66.68 -34.12 -1.67
N GLN A 24 -66.70 -32.91 -1.22
CA GLN A 24 -67.90 -32.07 -1.02
C GLN A 24 -67.62 -30.64 -1.50
N THR A 25 -68.43 -30.24 -2.50
CA THR A 25 -68.50 -28.87 -3.03
C THR A 25 -69.30 -27.99 -2.09
N THR A 26 -68.70 -26.92 -1.63
CA THR A 26 -69.42 -25.75 -1.12
C THR A 26 -68.82 -24.47 -1.72
N LYS A 27 -69.68 -23.69 -2.38
CA LYS A 27 -69.42 -22.33 -2.85
C LYS A 27 -69.22 -21.43 -1.65
N SER A 28 -68.07 -20.64 -1.65
CA SER A 28 -67.96 -19.44 -0.84
C SER A 28 -66.94 -18.49 -1.42
N SER A 29 -67.44 -17.33 -1.76
CA SER A 29 -66.86 -15.99 -1.77
C SER A 29 -65.33 -15.82 -1.99
N VAL A 30 -65.05 -15.16 -3.11
CA VAL A 30 -63.78 -14.55 -3.47
C VAL A 30 -63.40 -13.53 -2.39
N VAL A 31 -62.35 -13.82 -1.66
CA VAL A 31 -61.59 -12.80 -0.91
C VAL A 31 -60.27 -12.61 -1.68
N GLU A 32 -60.17 -11.51 -2.38
CA GLU A 32 -58.96 -11.03 -3.02
C GLU A 32 -57.91 -10.73 -1.93
N SER A 33 -56.97 -11.64 -1.67
CA SER A 33 -55.82 -11.36 -0.82
C SER A 33 -54.73 -10.76 -1.70
N ASP A 34 -54.53 -9.45 -1.56
CA ASP A 34 -53.38 -8.68 -2.03
C ASP A 34 -52.08 -9.33 -1.54
N THR A 35 -51.52 -10.25 -2.29
CA THR A 35 -50.15 -10.69 -2.14
C THR A 35 -49.24 -9.61 -2.71
N LYS A 36 -48.90 -8.60 -1.89
CA LYS A 36 -47.75 -7.73 -2.14
C LYS A 36 -46.51 -8.57 -2.22
N ILE A 37 -46.13 -8.99 -3.43
CA ILE A 37 -44.80 -9.51 -3.72
C ILE A 37 -43.81 -8.39 -3.46
N LEU A 38 -43.22 -8.40 -2.27
CA LEU A 38 -42.04 -7.57 -1.94
C LEU A 38 -40.93 -7.93 -2.94
N LYS A 39 -40.88 -7.26 -4.07
CA LYS A 39 -39.72 -7.25 -4.94
C LYS A 39 -38.56 -6.71 -4.12
N LYS A 40 -37.76 -7.56 -3.45
CA LYS A 40 -36.43 -7.23 -2.96
C LYS A 40 -35.66 -6.70 -4.16
N LYS A 41 -35.56 -5.36 -4.26
CA LYS A 41 -34.60 -4.71 -5.16
C LYS A 41 -33.21 -5.18 -4.71
N ASN A 42 -32.66 -6.19 -5.37
CA ASN A 42 -31.25 -6.51 -5.29
C ASN A 42 -30.50 -5.26 -5.76
N LYS A 43 -30.13 -4.39 -4.82
CA LYS A 43 -29.18 -3.33 -5.09
C LYS A 43 -27.88 -4.04 -5.50
N LYS A 44 -27.63 -4.14 -6.81
CA LYS A 44 -26.31 -4.55 -7.32
C LYS A 44 -25.30 -3.69 -6.59
N LYS A 45 -24.47 -4.30 -5.74
CA LYS A 45 -23.39 -3.56 -5.06
C LYS A 45 -22.58 -2.90 -6.16
N LYS A 46 -22.59 -1.56 -6.17
CA LYS A 46 -21.90 -0.79 -7.20
C LYS A 46 -20.41 -1.02 -7.01
N TYR A 47 -19.75 -1.62 -7.98
CA TYR A 47 -18.30 -1.80 -8.00
C TYR A 47 -17.61 -0.45 -7.93
N ARG A 48 -16.66 -0.27 -7.00
CA ARG A 48 -15.91 0.97 -6.80
C ARG A 48 -14.46 0.76 -7.19
N LEU A 49 -13.93 1.66 -7.98
CA LEU A 49 -12.50 1.75 -8.29
C LEU A 49 -11.85 2.87 -7.47
N PRO A 50 -10.57 2.75 -7.13
CA PRO A 50 -9.81 3.84 -6.52
C PRO A 50 -9.60 4.97 -7.54
N LYS A 51 -9.42 6.19 -7.04
CA LYS A 51 -9.03 7.35 -7.83
C LYS A 51 -7.51 7.41 -7.93
N ILE A 52 -6.94 6.51 -8.72
CA ILE A 52 -5.48 6.37 -8.87
C ILE A 52 -5.20 6.09 -10.34
N ASP A 53 -4.45 6.99 -10.95
CA ASP A 53 -3.85 6.77 -12.27
C ASP A 53 -2.49 6.09 -12.08
N LEU A 54 -2.33 4.90 -12.63
CA LEU A 54 -1.11 4.11 -12.57
C LEU A 54 -0.21 4.27 -13.82
N SER A 55 -0.58 5.12 -14.77
CA SER A 55 0.14 5.28 -16.04
C SER A 55 1.59 5.75 -15.86
N HIS A 56 1.87 6.47 -14.75
CA HIS A 56 3.20 6.98 -14.39
C HIS A 56 3.81 6.25 -13.18
N TRP A 57 3.42 4.98 -12.97
CA TRP A 57 3.93 4.19 -11.86
C TRP A 57 4.36 2.80 -12.31
N LYS A 58 5.42 2.29 -11.71
CA LYS A 58 5.70 0.86 -11.66
C LYS A 58 5.58 0.37 -10.23
N VAL A 59 5.31 -0.91 -10.04
CA VAL A 59 5.26 -1.54 -8.71
C VAL A 59 6.37 -2.57 -8.56
N THR A 60 7.01 -2.58 -7.38
CA THR A 60 7.93 -3.64 -6.97
C THR A 60 7.18 -4.63 -6.08
N LEU A 61 7.25 -5.92 -6.40
CA LEU A 61 6.60 -7.02 -5.69
C LEU A 61 7.60 -7.83 -4.86
N PRO A 62 7.18 -8.43 -3.73
CA PRO A 62 8.06 -9.19 -2.84
C PRO A 62 8.27 -10.65 -3.29
N ILE A 63 8.49 -10.90 -4.58
CA ILE A 63 8.66 -12.24 -5.14
C ILE A 63 9.86 -12.30 -6.09
N GLY A 64 10.55 -13.45 -6.11
CA GLY A 64 11.72 -13.69 -6.95
C GLY A 64 12.95 -12.87 -6.53
N LYS A 65 13.77 -12.46 -7.49
CA LYS A 65 14.50 -11.17 -7.39
C LYS A 65 13.39 -10.15 -7.52
N PRO A 66 13.19 -9.18 -6.64
CA PRO A 66 11.96 -8.40 -6.62
C PRO A 66 11.46 -8.04 -8.01
N ILE A 67 10.28 -8.57 -8.37
CA ILE A 67 9.71 -8.34 -9.71
C ILE A 67 9.18 -6.92 -9.78
N GLU A 68 9.47 -6.24 -10.88
CA GLU A 68 8.89 -4.95 -11.20
C GLU A 68 7.84 -5.12 -12.30
N VAL A 69 6.68 -4.49 -12.14
CA VAL A 69 5.61 -4.44 -13.15
C VAL A 69 5.30 -2.98 -13.44
N GLU A 70 5.39 -2.62 -14.71
CA GLU A 70 5.23 -1.24 -15.20
C GLU A 70 4.13 -1.15 -16.28
N PRO A 71 3.76 0.04 -16.76
CA PRO A 71 2.82 0.18 -17.88
C PRO A 71 3.32 -0.54 -19.15
N PRO A 72 2.43 -1.20 -19.91
CA PRO A 72 0.96 -1.21 -19.73
C PRO A 72 0.45 -2.27 -18.74
N GLU A 73 1.26 -3.22 -18.27
CA GLU A 73 0.83 -4.38 -17.49
C GLU A 73 0.23 -3.98 -16.14
N ILE A 74 0.78 -2.97 -15.46
CA ILE A 74 0.28 -2.49 -14.16
C ILE A 74 -1.15 -1.94 -14.27
N LEU A 75 -1.56 -1.41 -15.42
CA LEU A 75 -2.90 -0.85 -15.63
C LEU A 75 -3.98 -1.93 -15.53
N ASN A 76 -3.61 -3.17 -15.77
CA ASN A 76 -4.50 -4.33 -15.70
C ASN A 76 -4.44 -5.05 -14.33
N TYR A 77 -4.01 -4.37 -13.27
CA TYR A 77 -3.77 -4.95 -11.95
C TYR A 77 -4.94 -5.77 -11.42
N ALA A 78 -6.19 -5.38 -11.69
CA ALA A 78 -7.38 -6.07 -11.21
C ALA A 78 -7.53 -7.51 -11.77
N THR A 79 -6.95 -7.78 -12.93
CA THR A 79 -7.01 -9.10 -13.61
C THR A 79 -5.64 -9.77 -13.74
N ASN A 80 -4.56 -9.03 -13.53
CA ASN A 80 -3.19 -9.54 -13.65
C ASN A 80 -2.89 -10.53 -12.50
N LYS A 81 -2.60 -11.79 -12.86
CA LYS A 81 -2.38 -12.90 -11.91
C LYS A 81 -1.14 -12.69 -11.02
N THR A 82 -0.11 -12.01 -11.54
CA THR A 82 1.13 -11.72 -10.79
C THR A 82 0.89 -10.62 -9.75
N LEU A 83 0.11 -9.60 -10.08
CA LEU A 83 -0.20 -8.47 -9.19
C LEU A 83 -1.21 -8.83 -8.11
N LYS A 84 -2.26 -9.56 -8.48
CA LYS A 84 -3.44 -9.80 -7.63
C LYS A 84 -3.15 -10.34 -6.22
N PRO A 85 -2.13 -11.17 -5.95
CA PRO A 85 -1.80 -11.58 -4.59
C PRO A 85 -1.28 -10.44 -3.69
N PHE A 86 -0.75 -9.37 -4.28
CA PHE A 86 -0.04 -8.29 -3.58
C PHE A 86 -0.67 -6.92 -3.79
N MET A 87 -1.20 -6.66 -4.98
CA MET A 87 -1.83 -5.40 -5.35
C MET A 87 -3.17 -5.69 -6.03
N TYR A 88 -4.26 -5.30 -5.38
CA TYR A 88 -5.61 -5.63 -5.84
C TYR A 88 -6.63 -4.57 -5.45
N ASN A 89 -7.76 -4.57 -6.18
CA ASN A 89 -8.87 -3.66 -5.90
C ASN A 89 -9.80 -4.22 -4.84
N ASP A 90 -10.03 -3.46 -3.77
CA ASP A 90 -11.16 -3.68 -2.86
C ASP A 90 -12.39 -2.91 -3.36
N SER A 91 -13.22 -3.59 -4.11
CA SER A 91 -14.43 -3.00 -4.72
C SER A 91 -15.49 -2.56 -3.72
N VAL A 92 -15.43 -3.01 -2.47
CA VAL A 92 -16.36 -2.62 -1.41
C VAL A 92 -16.01 -1.23 -0.89
N SER A 93 -14.75 -1.02 -0.58
CA SER A 93 -14.26 0.26 -0.05
C SER A 93 -13.84 1.25 -1.16
N GLY A 94 -13.59 0.79 -2.38
CA GLY A 94 -13.06 1.59 -3.49
C GLY A 94 -11.60 1.92 -3.30
N ALA A 95 -10.81 0.99 -2.77
CA ALA A 95 -9.38 1.17 -2.53
C ALA A 95 -8.53 0.26 -3.40
N LEU A 96 -7.31 0.71 -3.70
CA LEU A 96 -6.21 -0.12 -4.14
C LEU A 96 -5.46 -0.62 -2.92
N VAL A 97 -5.37 -1.93 -2.75
CA VAL A 97 -4.71 -2.58 -1.60
C VAL A 97 -3.30 -2.98 -1.98
N PHE A 98 -2.35 -2.66 -1.11
CA PHE A 98 -0.97 -3.12 -1.16
C PHE A 98 -0.73 -4.07 0.02
N TYR A 99 -0.50 -5.34 -0.26
CA TYR A 99 -0.22 -6.38 0.72
C TYR A 99 1.26 -6.76 0.68
N ALA A 100 1.92 -6.78 1.83
CA ALA A 100 3.31 -7.20 1.95
C ALA A 100 3.51 -8.06 3.20
N TYR A 101 4.38 -9.05 3.09
CA TYR A 101 4.83 -9.93 4.16
C TYR A 101 6.31 -10.28 3.93
N PRO A 102 7.06 -10.71 4.95
CA PRO A 102 8.45 -11.08 4.80
C PRO A 102 8.65 -12.20 3.79
N THR A 103 9.56 -11.97 2.84
CA THR A 103 9.99 -12.98 1.88
C THR A 103 11.52 -12.94 1.77
N ALA A 104 12.11 -13.95 1.15
CA ALA A 104 13.54 -13.93 0.80
C ALA A 104 13.88 -12.97 -0.34
N ALA A 105 12.85 -12.40 -1.02
CA ALA A 105 13.00 -11.50 -2.14
C ALA A 105 13.44 -10.10 -1.67
N THR A 106 14.74 -9.87 -1.59
CA THR A 106 15.35 -8.59 -1.26
C THR A 106 16.33 -8.18 -2.34
N THR A 107 16.64 -6.89 -2.45
CA THR A 107 17.74 -6.37 -3.28
C THR A 107 18.95 -6.03 -2.40
N ALA A 108 20.10 -5.78 -3.00
CA ALA A 108 21.31 -5.37 -2.28
C ALA A 108 21.05 -4.17 -1.34
N ASN A 109 20.14 -3.27 -1.74
CA ASN A 109 19.83 -2.02 -1.02
C ASN A 109 18.54 -2.12 -0.19
N THR A 110 17.89 -3.28 -0.06
CA THR A 110 16.64 -3.42 0.69
C THR A 110 16.70 -4.54 1.72
N LYS A 111 16.29 -4.22 2.95
CA LYS A 111 16.30 -5.16 4.07
C LYS A 111 14.96 -5.86 4.29
N TYR A 112 13.89 -5.36 3.70
CA TYR A 112 12.51 -5.77 3.98
C TYR A 112 11.72 -5.93 2.68
N SER A 113 10.62 -6.67 2.77
CA SER A 113 9.70 -6.92 1.66
C SER A 113 8.78 -5.73 1.41
N ARG A 114 8.39 -5.53 0.15
CA ARG A 114 7.52 -4.42 -0.22
C ARG A 114 6.61 -4.78 -1.39
N THR A 115 5.42 -4.21 -1.36
CA THR A 115 4.57 -3.98 -2.51
C THR A 115 4.42 -2.48 -2.63
N GLU A 116 5.24 -1.87 -3.47
CA GLU A 116 5.45 -0.43 -3.45
C GLU A 116 5.59 0.14 -4.85
N LEU A 117 4.81 1.17 -5.13
CA LEU A 117 4.89 1.97 -6.35
C LEU A 117 6.17 2.81 -6.38
N ARG A 118 6.71 2.99 -7.57
CA ARG A 118 7.76 3.95 -7.90
C ARG A 118 7.28 4.81 -9.06
N GLU A 119 7.30 6.11 -8.88
CA GLU A 119 6.97 7.08 -9.91
C GLU A 119 7.90 6.95 -11.12
N GLN A 120 7.34 7.05 -12.31
CA GLN A 120 8.05 7.20 -13.58
C GLN A 120 7.49 8.45 -14.29
N MET A 121 8.26 9.54 -14.37
CA MET A 121 7.84 10.74 -15.09
C MET A 121 7.54 10.42 -16.56
N GLU A 122 8.31 9.51 -17.13
CA GLU A 122 8.05 8.87 -18.42
C GLU A 122 7.79 7.39 -18.18
N PRO A 123 6.64 6.84 -18.57
CA PRO A 123 6.33 5.43 -18.39
C PRO A 123 7.40 4.50 -18.99
N GLY A 124 7.87 3.53 -18.20
CA GLY A 124 8.95 2.61 -18.60
C GLY A 124 10.36 3.20 -18.53
N ASN A 125 10.52 4.48 -18.17
CA ASN A 125 11.82 5.14 -18.09
C ASN A 125 12.17 5.55 -16.66
N ASN A 126 13.20 4.93 -16.09
CA ASN A 126 13.70 5.25 -14.75
C ASN A 126 14.72 6.40 -14.73
N ASN A 127 15.13 6.92 -15.90
CA ASN A 127 16.20 7.92 -16.00
C ASN A 127 15.68 9.34 -16.01
N VAL A 128 14.37 9.56 -16.15
CA VAL A 128 13.74 10.87 -16.08
C VAL A 128 13.11 11.06 -14.70
N ASN A 129 13.62 12.00 -13.95
CA ASN A 129 13.24 12.25 -12.56
C ASN A 129 13.26 13.76 -12.31
N TRP A 130 12.58 14.22 -11.25
CA TRP A 130 12.48 15.63 -10.90
C TRP A 130 13.54 16.04 -9.87
N THR A 131 13.81 17.33 -9.79
CA THR A 131 14.69 17.95 -8.79
C THR A 131 13.88 18.81 -7.83
N PHE A 132 14.41 19.08 -6.64
CA PHE A 132 13.77 20.01 -5.68
C PHE A 132 13.54 21.38 -6.28
N LYS A 133 14.46 21.85 -7.15
CA LYS A 133 14.32 23.12 -7.84
C LYS A 133 13.09 23.21 -8.75
N GLN A 134 12.71 22.08 -9.39
CA GLN A 134 11.50 22.04 -10.22
C GLN A 134 10.23 22.08 -9.38
N GLY A 135 10.31 21.61 -8.13
CA GLY A 135 9.15 21.41 -7.29
C GLY A 135 8.32 20.20 -7.72
N ARG A 136 7.59 19.59 -6.79
CA ARG A 136 6.63 18.53 -7.06
C ARG A 136 5.83 18.18 -5.80
N GLY A 137 4.63 17.64 -5.98
CA GLY A 137 3.80 17.20 -4.87
C GLY A 137 3.29 15.77 -5.02
N LEU A 138 3.07 15.12 -3.87
CA LEU A 138 2.39 13.84 -3.79
C LEU A 138 1.33 13.92 -2.70
N LYS A 139 0.09 13.59 -3.07
CA LYS A 139 -1.04 13.52 -2.14
C LYS A 139 -1.66 12.15 -2.19
N GLY A 140 -1.89 11.55 -1.02
CA GLY A 140 -2.57 10.27 -0.90
C GLY A 140 -3.59 10.27 0.21
N LYS A 141 -4.77 9.70 -0.07
CA LYS A 141 -5.77 9.35 0.92
C LYS A 141 -5.74 7.85 1.13
N LEU A 142 -5.40 7.43 2.33
CA LEU A 142 -5.07 6.04 2.62
C LEU A 142 -5.52 5.61 4.02
N ALA A 143 -5.40 4.30 4.29
CA ALA A 143 -5.52 3.72 5.63
C ALA A 143 -4.60 2.50 5.71
N VAL A 144 -4.06 2.21 6.89
CA VAL A 144 -3.55 0.87 7.17
C VAL A 144 -4.75 0.02 7.55
N GLU A 145 -5.09 -0.98 6.72
CA GLU A 145 -6.25 -1.83 6.98
C GLU A 145 -6.00 -2.81 8.11
N ASP A 146 -4.80 -3.41 8.05
CA ASP A 146 -4.40 -4.45 8.98
C ASP A 146 -2.88 -4.56 8.99
N ILE A 147 -2.32 -4.83 10.17
CA ILE A 147 -0.90 -5.02 10.35
C ILE A 147 -0.66 -5.92 11.57
N SER A 148 0.18 -6.91 11.41
CA SER A 148 0.54 -7.85 12.48
C SER A 148 1.27 -7.17 13.64
N ARG A 149 1.33 -7.89 14.76
CA ARG A 149 2.06 -7.46 15.96
C ARG A 149 3.32 -8.30 16.15
N ASP A 150 4.29 -7.71 16.81
CA ASP A 150 5.48 -8.41 17.28
C ASP A 150 5.16 -9.29 18.50
N LYS A 151 6.16 -10.06 18.98
CA LYS A 151 6.05 -10.92 20.15
C LYS A 151 5.68 -10.21 21.46
N ASN A 152 5.83 -8.88 21.51
CA ASN A 152 5.47 -8.05 22.66
C ASN A 152 4.07 -7.42 22.51
N GLY A 153 3.30 -7.80 21.48
CA GLY A 153 1.97 -7.29 21.20
C GLY A 153 1.94 -5.89 20.57
N LYS A 154 3.10 -5.32 20.22
CA LYS A 154 3.20 -4.01 19.56
C LYS A 154 3.03 -4.17 18.06
N TYR A 155 2.25 -3.29 17.43
CA TYR A 155 2.12 -3.28 15.97
C TYR A 155 3.48 -3.09 15.30
N HIS A 156 3.74 -3.87 14.26
CA HIS A 156 4.81 -3.58 13.32
C HIS A 156 4.59 -2.20 12.69
N LYS A 157 5.56 -1.74 11.93
CA LYS A 157 5.46 -0.48 11.20
C LYS A 157 5.62 -0.71 9.71
N THR A 158 5.06 0.17 8.90
CA THR A 158 5.27 0.18 7.47
C THR A 158 5.58 1.57 6.97
N ILE A 159 6.42 1.69 5.93
CA ILE A 159 6.59 2.93 5.18
C ILE A 159 5.48 2.97 4.13
N ILE A 160 4.76 4.08 4.14
CA ILE A 160 3.60 4.31 3.26
C ILE A 160 3.92 5.24 2.10
N MET A 161 4.82 6.21 2.27
CA MET A 161 5.29 7.10 1.22
C MET A 161 6.77 7.41 1.40
N GLN A 162 7.46 7.71 0.29
CA GLN A 162 8.86 8.14 0.29
C GLN A 162 9.12 9.16 -0.83
N ILE A 163 10.15 9.99 -0.62
CA ILE A 163 10.93 10.61 -1.69
C ILE A 163 12.28 9.88 -1.69
N HIS A 164 12.65 9.32 -2.82
CA HIS A 164 13.91 8.61 -2.97
C HIS A 164 14.84 9.39 -3.90
N GLY A 165 16.08 9.56 -3.47
CA GLY A 165 17.11 10.21 -4.27
C GLY A 165 17.61 9.30 -5.40
N ARG A 166 18.16 9.94 -6.41
CA ARG A 166 18.83 9.30 -7.52
C ARG A 166 20.03 10.13 -7.96
N LEU A 167 21.13 9.47 -8.24
CA LEU A 167 22.29 10.08 -8.91
C LEU A 167 22.03 10.16 -10.42
N THR A 168 22.43 11.26 -11.04
CA THR A 168 22.55 11.31 -12.50
C THR A 168 23.62 10.32 -12.98
N ASN A 169 23.68 10.06 -14.27
CA ASN A 169 24.71 9.19 -14.82
C ASN A 169 26.11 9.78 -14.65
N GLU A 170 26.24 11.10 -14.74
CA GLU A 170 27.47 11.85 -14.54
C GLU A 170 27.92 11.79 -13.07
N GLN A 171 27.02 12.02 -12.12
CA GLN A 171 27.30 11.92 -10.69
C GLN A 171 27.71 10.50 -10.30
N LYS A 172 27.00 9.48 -10.77
CA LYS A 172 27.35 8.08 -10.58
C LYS A 172 28.76 7.77 -11.07
N LYS A 173 29.12 8.25 -12.27
CA LYS A 173 30.45 8.10 -12.85
C LYS A 173 31.50 8.84 -12.05
N LEU A 174 31.20 10.06 -11.64
CA LEU A 174 32.10 10.92 -10.85
C LEU A 174 32.54 10.26 -9.54
N ILE A 175 31.62 9.60 -8.84
CA ILE A 175 31.93 8.94 -7.55
C ILE A 175 32.24 7.44 -7.69
N GLY A 176 32.30 6.90 -8.90
CA GLY A 176 32.62 5.48 -9.16
C GLY A 176 31.56 4.49 -8.67
N GLN A 177 30.30 4.93 -8.50
CA GLN A 177 29.23 4.05 -8.03
C GLN A 177 28.69 3.18 -9.18
N LYS A 178 28.27 1.93 -8.87
CA LYS A 178 27.79 0.98 -9.87
C LYS A 178 26.38 1.26 -10.38
N ASP A 179 25.52 1.82 -9.55
CA ASP A 179 24.12 2.14 -9.86
C ASP A 179 23.80 3.61 -9.55
N ASN A 180 22.62 4.06 -9.92
CA ASN A 180 22.16 5.43 -9.68
C ASN A 180 21.46 5.59 -8.31
N ASN A 181 21.59 4.64 -7.40
CA ASN A 181 20.93 4.71 -6.11
C ASN A 181 21.50 5.86 -5.26
N ALA A 182 20.62 6.65 -4.66
CA ALA A 182 20.92 7.60 -3.60
C ALA A 182 19.95 7.33 -2.43
N PRO A 183 20.22 7.82 -1.20
CA PRO A 183 19.38 7.50 -0.07
C PRO A 183 17.94 8.02 -0.21
N PRO A 184 16.96 7.46 0.52
CA PRO A 184 15.64 8.05 0.59
C PRO A 184 15.67 9.34 1.42
N MET A 185 15.36 10.50 0.80
CA MET A 185 15.28 11.80 1.48
C MET A 185 14.18 11.82 2.52
N LEU A 186 13.02 11.28 2.19
CA LEU A 186 11.82 11.25 3.01
C LEU A 186 11.33 9.84 3.18
N LYS A 187 11.03 9.45 4.42
CA LYS A 187 10.29 8.22 4.75
C LYS A 187 9.12 8.58 5.66
N ILE A 188 7.89 8.23 5.24
CA ILE A 188 6.68 8.41 6.02
C ILE A 188 6.20 7.04 6.47
N TYR A 189 6.13 6.86 7.79
CA TYR A 189 5.73 5.62 8.44
C TYR A 189 4.32 5.73 9.01
N TRP A 190 3.57 4.64 8.94
CA TRP A 190 2.55 4.35 9.93
C TRP A 190 3.19 3.54 11.04
N GLN A 191 3.05 3.97 12.28
CA GLN A 191 3.62 3.33 13.47
C GLN A 191 2.70 3.50 14.67
N ASN A 192 2.14 2.38 15.17
CA ASN A 192 1.24 2.38 16.34
C ASN A 192 0.07 3.38 16.23
N GLY A 193 -0.58 3.44 15.08
CA GLY A 193 -1.70 4.35 14.85
C GLY A 193 -1.33 5.80 14.57
N LYS A 194 -0.04 6.13 14.52
CA LYS A 194 0.45 7.49 14.22
C LYS A 194 1.27 7.54 12.94
N VAL A 195 1.28 8.71 12.32
CA VAL A 195 2.14 9.03 11.19
C VAL A 195 3.44 9.61 11.71
N ARG A 196 4.55 9.01 11.28
CA ARG A 196 5.91 9.46 11.63
C ARG A 196 6.72 9.73 10.37
N VAL A 197 7.39 10.86 10.34
CA VAL A 197 8.25 11.31 9.23
C VAL A 197 9.70 11.24 9.66
N LYS A 198 10.57 10.76 8.78
CA LYS A 198 12.01 10.88 8.89
C LYS A 198 12.58 11.46 7.60
N THR A 199 13.57 12.35 7.74
CA THR A 199 14.30 12.91 6.62
C THR A 199 15.80 12.64 6.75
N LYS A 200 16.55 12.91 5.70
CA LYS A 200 18.01 12.85 5.73
C LYS A 200 18.62 14.17 6.19
N LYS A 201 19.69 14.08 6.97
CA LYS A 201 20.57 15.19 7.31
C LYS A 201 22.02 14.81 7.02
N LEU A 202 22.84 15.78 6.62
CA LEU A 202 24.27 15.58 6.44
C LEU A 202 24.92 15.25 7.78
N ILE A 203 25.88 14.33 7.77
CA ILE A 203 26.72 14.02 8.93
C ILE A 203 27.67 15.17 9.29
N SER A 204 28.08 15.99 8.28
CA SER A 204 28.84 17.21 8.45
C SER A 204 28.45 18.25 7.39
N LEU A 205 28.45 19.52 7.79
CA LEU A 205 28.20 20.64 6.87
C LEU A 205 29.43 21.04 6.06
N SER A 206 30.61 20.56 6.44
CA SER A 206 31.89 20.84 5.72
C SER A 206 32.10 19.93 4.51
N LEU A 207 31.24 18.94 4.29
CA LEU A 207 31.31 18.03 3.12
C LEU A 207 31.19 18.84 1.82
N THR A 208 32.02 18.51 0.85
CA THR A 208 31.99 19.06 -0.51
C THR A 208 30.77 18.57 -1.29
N ASP A 209 30.50 19.18 -2.45
CA ASP A 209 29.41 18.78 -3.32
C ASP A 209 29.63 17.40 -3.93
N THR A 210 30.86 16.92 -4.05
CA THR A 210 31.14 15.53 -4.47
C THR A 210 30.94 14.55 -3.33
N GLU A 211 31.39 14.87 -2.13
CA GLU A 211 31.24 13.97 -0.97
C GLU A 211 29.80 13.72 -0.59
N ILE A 212 28.92 14.73 -0.72
CA ILE A 212 27.48 14.56 -0.41
C ILE A 212 26.75 13.63 -1.38
N LEU A 213 27.34 13.27 -2.53
CA LEU A 213 26.75 12.30 -3.45
C LEU A 213 26.79 10.87 -2.89
N HIS A 214 27.66 10.58 -1.91
CA HIS A 214 27.72 9.26 -1.27
C HIS A 214 26.63 9.08 -0.23
N ASP A 215 26.03 7.88 -0.18
CA ASP A 215 24.99 7.52 0.81
C ASP A 215 25.50 7.73 2.25
N THR A 216 26.77 7.46 2.51
CA THR A 216 27.44 7.62 3.82
C THR A 216 27.52 9.06 4.31
N ALA A 217 27.34 10.06 3.43
CA ALA A 217 27.28 11.47 3.81
C ALA A 217 26.00 11.85 4.57
N TRP A 218 25.00 10.97 4.53
CA TRP A 218 23.65 11.23 5.03
C TRP A 218 23.24 10.24 6.13
N THR A 219 22.60 10.77 7.15
CA THR A 219 21.99 9.98 8.22
C THR A 219 20.52 10.36 8.39
N ASP A 220 19.72 9.49 9.01
CA ASP A 220 18.34 9.83 9.35
C ASP A 220 18.33 10.90 10.46
N ASP A 221 17.41 11.86 10.36
CA ASP A 221 17.11 12.77 11.46
C ASP A 221 16.42 12.06 12.63
N GLU A 222 16.12 12.78 13.70
CA GLU A 222 15.41 12.27 14.88
C GLU A 222 13.97 11.88 14.52
N GLY A 223 13.44 12.44 13.44
CA GLY A 223 12.09 12.26 12.94
C GLY A 223 11.05 13.07 13.72
N HIS A 224 9.93 13.28 13.05
CA HIS A 224 8.75 13.96 13.60
C HIS A 224 7.55 13.01 13.62
N THR A 225 6.84 12.94 14.73
CA THR A 225 5.59 12.19 14.84
C THR A 225 4.44 13.18 14.98
N PHE A 226 3.47 13.11 14.07
CA PHE A 226 2.26 13.94 14.15
C PHE A 226 1.47 13.60 15.42
N LYS A 227 0.76 14.60 15.96
CA LYS A 227 0.00 14.45 17.22
C LYS A 227 -1.23 13.59 17.02
N GLU A 228 -1.91 13.76 15.90
CA GLU A 228 -3.12 13.01 15.55
C GLU A 228 -2.87 11.50 15.56
N ASN A 229 -3.80 10.77 16.20
CA ASN A 229 -3.84 9.30 16.12
C ASN A 229 -4.81 8.91 15.01
N VAL A 230 -4.28 8.53 13.86
CA VAL A 230 -5.08 8.09 12.71
C VAL A 230 -5.61 6.66 12.87
N GLY A 231 -5.02 5.88 13.78
CA GLY A 231 -5.38 4.48 14.02
C GLY A 231 -5.39 3.68 12.71
N PHE A 232 -6.49 2.96 12.49
CA PHE A 232 -6.80 2.24 11.25
C PHE A 232 -7.81 3.01 10.38
N GLY A 233 -8.12 4.25 10.74
CA GLY A 233 -9.00 5.15 10.00
C GLY A 233 -8.35 5.66 8.71
N LYS A 234 -9.17 6.31 7.87
CA LYS A 234 -8.68 7.00 6.67
C LYS A 234 -8.03 8.32 7.06
N PHE A 235 -6.89 8.60 6.47
CA PHE A 235 -6.20 9.88 6.61
C PHE A 235 -5.60 10.32 5.27
N THR A 236 -5.25 11.58 5.17
CA THR A 236 -4.61 12.18 4.00
C THR A 236 -3.21 12.63 4.37
N ILE A 237 -2.23 12.25 3.56
CA ILE A 237 -0.86 12.77 3.58
C ILE A 237 -0.66 13.57 2.30
N GLU A 238 -0.08 14.75 2.44
CA GLU A 238 0.39 15.53 1.32
C GLU A 238 1.85 15.95 1.55
N VAL A 239 2.66 15.77 0.53
CA VAL A 239 4.06 16.20 0.50
C VAL A 239 4.18 17.22 -0.62
N LYS A 240 4.71 18.40 -0.32
CA LYS A 240 5.06 19.43 -1.30
C LYS A 240 6.54 19.74 -1.20
N VAL A 241 7.20 19.81 -2.34
CA VAL A 241 8.62 20.09 -2.46
C VAL A 241 8.81 21.32 -3.34
N SER A 242 9.72 22.18 -2.94
CA SER A 242 10.22 23.28 -3.72
C SER A 242 11.73 23.45 -3.46
N ASP A 243 12.35 24.42 -4.09
CA ASP A 243 13.81 24.64 -3.94
C ASP A 243 14.20 24.89 -2.47
N GLY A 244 14.91 23.93 -1.89
CA GLY A 244 15.38 23.99 -0.50
C GLY A 244 14.28 23.84 0.57
N GLU A 245 13.05 23.52 0.19
CA GLU A 245 11.93 23.37 1.14
C GLU A 245 11.11 22.12 0.86
N MET A 246 10.64 21.48 1.93
CA MET A 246 9.66 20.39 1.88
C MET A 246 8.64 20.56 3.00
N ILE A 247 7.36 20.43 2.66
CA ILE A 247 6.24 20.46 3.59
C ILE A 247 5.55 19.10 3.57
N VAL A 248 5.35 18.50 4.74
CA VAL A 248 4.53 17.30 4.91
C VAL A 248 3.34 17.67 5.77
N SER A 249 2.13 17.38 5.29
CA SER A 249 0.90 17.63 6.05
C SER A 249 0.12 16.34 6.30
N LEU A 250 -0.54 16.28 7.46
CA LEU A 250 -1.48 15.25 7.85
C LEU A 250 -2.88 15.86 7.93
N ASN A 251 -3.83 15.29 7.19
CA ASN A 251 -5.26 15.70 7.15
C ASN A 251 -5.49 17.19 6.86
N ASN A 252 -4.51 17.86 6.23
CA ASN A 252 -4.50 19.30 6.01
C ASN A 252 -4.70 20.13 7.31
N ASN A 253 -4.31 19.58 8.43
CA ASN A 253 -4.50 20.14 9.78
C ASN A 253 -3.17 20.25 10.54
N GLU A 254 -2.31 19.25 10.47
CA GLU A 254 -0.96 19.32 11.04
C GLU A 254 0.07 19.39 9.92
N PHE A 255 1.10 20.24 10.11
CA PHE A 255 2.13 20.51 9.11
C PHE A 255 3.52 20.37 9.74
N LYS A 256 4.45 19.77 8.99
CA LYS A 256 5.87 19.79 9.29
C LYS A 256 6.61 20.37 8.11
N VAL A 257 7.30 21.50 8.37
CA VAL A 257 8.13 22.20 7.38
C VAL A 257 9.58 21.86 7.60
N TYR A 258 10.26 21.52 6.53
CA TYR A 258 11.70 21.29 6.45
C TYR A 258 12.28 22.35 5.52
N LYS A 259 12.96 23.35 6.10
CA LYS A 259 13.60 24.45 5.38
C LYS A 259 14.93 24.76 6.07
N ASN A 260 15.91 23.93 5.80
CA ASN A 260 17.22 24.02 6.45
C ASN A 260 18.35 23.71 5.46
N ILE A 261 19.58 23.86 5.91
CA ILE A 261 20.77 23.65 5.07
C ILE A 261 20.85 22.24 4.48
N HIS A 262 20.37 21.21 5.20
CA HIS A 262 20.39 19.83 4.70
C HIS A 262 19.41 19.67 3.53
N MET A 263 18.22 20.29 3.62
CA MET A 263 17.23 20.29 2.55
C MET A 263 17.77 21.05 1.32
N LYS A 264 18.40 22.18 1.53
CA LYS A 264 19.04 22.97 0.46
C LYS A 264 20.15 22.16 -0.24
N ARG A 265 21.02 21.51 0.53
CA ARG A 265 22.13 20.69 0.00
C ARG A 265 21.62 19.42 -0.71
N TRP A 266 20.41 18.93 -0.38
CA TRP A 266 19.77 17.81 -1.07
C TRP A 266 19.43 18.12 -2.53
N GLY A 267 19.33 19.37 -2.91
CA GLY A 267 19.03 19.85 -4.26
C GLY A 267 19.96 19.34 -5.36
N VAL A 268 21.07 18.69 -5.03
CA VAL A 268 22.01 18.08 -6.01
C VAL A 268 21.44 16.78 -6.63
N PHE A 269 20.46 16.14 -5.98
CA PHE A 269 19.92 14.87 -6.42
C PHE A 269 18.69 15.03 -7.32
N GLU A 270 18.55 14.10 -8.26
CA GLU A 270 17.25 13.76 -8.84
C GLU A 270 16.41 13.00 -7.84
N ASN A 271 15.08 13.02 -7.98
CA ASN A 271 14.15 12.42 -7.04
C ASN A 271 12.97 11.76 -7.75
N TYR A 272 12.36 10.79 -7.08
CA TYR A 272 11.09 10.19 -7.46
C TYR A 272 10.28 9.83 -6.22
N PHE A 273 8.96 9.86 -6.35
CA PHE A 273 8.07 9.41 -5.30
C PHE A 273 7.93 7.89 -5.26
N LYS A 274 7.63 7.40 -4.07
CA LYS A 274 7.20 6.03 -3.81
C LYS A 274 5.96 6.04 -2.92
N ALA A 275 5.04 5.11 -3.16
CA ALA A 275 3.82 4.95 -2.38
C ALA A 275 3.41 3.47 -2.32
N GLY A 276 2.76 3.04 -1.24
CA GLY A 276 2.32 1.65 -1.11
C GLY A 276 2.60 1.08 0.28
N ASN A 277 3.26 -0.08 0.32
CA ASN A 277 3.54 -0.82 1.53
C ASN A 277 4.97 -1.35 1.53
N TYR A 278 5.89 -0.65 2.20
CA TYR A 278 7.23 -1.17 2.47
C TYR A 278 7.28 -1.63 3.92
N PHE A 279 6.94 -2.89 4.12
CA PHE A 279 6.75 -3.50 5.43
C PHE A 279 8.07 -3.67 6.17
N GLN A 280 8.14 -3.22 7.43
CA GLN A 280 9.37 -3.09 8.20
C GLN A 280 9.51 -4.21 9.26
N SER A 281 9.24 -5.46 8.88
CA SER A 281 9.46 -6.62 9.73
C SER A 281 10.07 -7.78 8.93
N ARG A 282 10.75 -8.68 9.66
CA ARG A 282 11.19 -9.99 9.20
C ARG A 282 10.61 -11.12 10.05
N ASP A 283 9.74 -10.78 11.01
CA ASP A 283 9.12 -11.77 11.88
C ASP A 283 8.28 -12.72 11.04
N GLU A 284 8.39 -14.00 11.33
CA GLU A 284 7.62 -15.04 10.66
C GLU A 284 6.12 -14.76 10.79
N ASN A 285 5.35 -15.03 9.73
CA ASN A 285 3.91 -14.81 9.65
C ASN A 285 3.46 -13.35 9.87
N SER A 286 4.39 -12.39 9.89
CA SER A 286 4.04 -10.98 9.96
C SER A 286 3.60 -10.44 8.59
N TYR A 287 2.78 -9.39 8.59
CA TYR A 287 2.27 -8.78 7.37
C TYR A 287 1.74 -7.36 7.61
N ALA A 288 1.49 -6.65 6.51
CA ALA A 288 0.73 -5.41 6.50
C ALA A 288 -0.14 -5.31 5.24
N LYS A 289 -1.31 -4.66 5.38
CA LYS A 289 -2.20 -4.25 4.30
C LYS A 289 -2.42 -2.74 4.37
N VAL A 290 -2.06 -2.06 3.29
CA VAL A 290 -2.26 -0.62 3.13
C VAL A 290 -3.25 -0.37 2.01
N LYS A 291 -4.29 0.43 2.26
CA LYS A 291 -5.33 0.83 1.31
C LYS A 291 -5.12 2.26 0.86
N TYR A 292 -5.06 2.47 -0.45
CA TYR A 292 -5.09 3.80 -1.05
C TYR A 292 -6.42 4.02 -1.74
N TYR A 293 -7.09 5.11 -1.41
CA TYR A 293 -8.36 5.55 -2.00
C TYR A 293 -8.12 6.59 -3.09
N GLU A 294 -7.12 7.41 -2.90
CA GLU A 294 -6.66 8.46 -3.82
C GLU A 294 -5.14 8.52 -3.76
N LEU A 295 -4.50 8.71 -4.89
CA LEU A 295 -3.07 8.98 -5.02
C LEU A 295 -2.89 9.89 -6.24
N GLU A 296 -2.30 11.04 -6.02
CA GLU A 296 -2.17 12.11 -7.00
C GLU A 296 -0.78 12.74 -6.92
N ILE A 297 -0.15 12.93 -8.07
CA ILE A 297 1.07 13.72 -8.22
C ILE A 297 0.64 15.10 -8.70
N THR A 298 1.18 16.15 -8.09
CA THR A 298 0.96 17.55 -8.48
C THR A 298 2.27 18.17 -8.90
N GLU A 299 2.22 19.02 -9.92
CA GLU A 299 3.35 19.83 -10.42
C GLU A 299 3.42 21.17 -9.71
#